data_8ed4e164e9683a1c38622303bbc7b451
#
_entry.id   8ed4e164e9683a1c38622303bbc7b451
#
_cell.length_a   1.000
_cell.length_b   1.000
_cell.length_c   1.000
_cell.angle_alpha   90.00
_cell.angle_beta   90.00
_cell.angle_gamma   90.00
#
_symmetry.space_group_name_H-M   'P 1'
#
loop_
_entity.id
_entity.type
_entity.pdbx_description
1 polymer ?
#
loop_
_entity_poly.entity_id
_entity_poly.type
_entity_poly.pdbx_seq_one_letter_code
_entity_poly.pdbx_strand_id
1 'polypeptide(L)'
;MATTAQTTAAQGTGIRTFHQVSIALQTLSLFFQASTAGLLLSSSHGEVLHSVGARVMYGATMLYVLAAVLAWRPGGGSPRPILYSTGFLVLASVQVVLGIAHEPSLHVPLGVLMFGLSVLALGQILTARRQERAGMHQR
;
A
#
# COMPACT_ATOMS: atom_id res chain seq x y z
N MET A 1 -30.42 -1.65 22.79
CA MET A 1 -30.09 -2.17 21.45
C MET A 1 -29.43 -1.13 20.51
N ALA A 2 -29.67 0.18 20.65
CA ALA A 2 -29.06 1.21 19.79
C ALA A 2 -27.52 1.33 19.93
N THR A 3 -26.97 1.18 21.11
CA THR A 3 -25.53 1.36 21.39
C THR A 3 -24.63 0.36 20.65
N THR A 4 -25.07 -0.91 20.57
CA THR A 4 -24.30 -1.98 19.90
C THR A 4 -24.21 -1.77 18.39
N ALA A 5 -25.29 -1.33 17.75
CA ALA A 5 -25.33 -1.06 16.31
C ALA A 5 -24.42 0.13 15.93
N GLN A 6 -24.40 1.19 16.74
CA GLN A 6 -23.51 2.34 16.54
C GLN A 6 -22.03 1.97 16.67
N THR A 7 -21.68 1.13 17.64
CA THR A 7 -20.29 0.68 17.84
C THR A 7 -19.79 -0.15 16.64
N THR A 8 -20.62 -1.04 16.13
CA THR A 8 -20.28 -1.89 14.97
C THR A 8 -20.10 -1.07 13.69
N ALA A 9 -20.95 -0.06 13.47
CA ALA A 9 -20.85 0.82 12.30
C ALA A 9 -19.57 1.71 12.36
N ALA A 10 -19.25 2.26 13.51
CA ALA A 10 -18.04 3.05 13.72
C ALA A 10 -16.76 2.21 13.52
N GLN A 11 -16.75 0.97 14.01
CA GLN A 11 -15.64 0.04 13.86
C GLN A 11 -15.41 -0.35 12.40
N GLY A 12 -16.47 -0.62 11.64
CA GLY A 12 -16.38 -0.91 10.20
C GLY A 12 -15.80 0.26 9.39
N THR A 13 -16.17 1.49 9.74
CA THR A 13 -15.63 2.71 9.11
C THR A 13 -14.14 2.89 9.42
N GLY A 14 -13.72 2.67 10.66
CA GLY A 14 -12.31 2.75 11.07
C GLY A 14 -11.42 1.77 10.31
N ILE A 15 -11.83 0.51 10.19
CA ILE A 15 -11.10 -0.54 9.49
C ILE A 15 -10.95 -0.20 8.00
N ARG A 16 -12.01 0.27 7.35
CA ARG A 16 -11.96 0.70 5.94
C ARG A 16 -11.00 1.87 5.73
N THR A 17 -11.04 2.85 6.62
CA THR A 17 -10.12 4.00 6.58
C THR A 17 -8.67 3.55 6.77
N PHE A 18 -8.41 2.65 7.71
CA PHE A 18 -7.08 2.10 7.95
C PHE A 18 -6.53 1.40 6.69
N HIS A 19 -7.33 0.57 6.03
CA HIS A 19 -6.94 -0.10 4.78
C HIS A 19 -6.59 0.90 3.67
N GLN A 20 -7.33 2.00 3.54
CA GLN A 20 -7.06 3.02 2.52
C GLN A 20 -5.83 3.86 2.84
N VAL A 21 -5.62 4.21 4.10
CA VAL A 21 -4.41 4.92 4.54
C VAL A 21 -3.19 4.04 4.30
N SER A 22 -3.28 2.74 4.57
CA SER A 22 -2.18 1.80 4.38
C SER A 22 -1.75 1.69 2.92
N ILE A 23 -2.70 1.61 1.97
CA ILE A 23 -2.35 1.56 0.54
C ILE A 23 -1.84 2.91 0.03
N ALA A 24 -2.36 4.04 0.53
CA ALA A 24 -1.84 5.35 0.19
C ALA A 24 -0.40 5.52 0.70
N LEU A 25 -0.12 5.10 1.92
CA LEU A 25 1.23 5.13 2.50
C LEU A 25 2.20 4.25 1.70
N GLN A 26 1.77 3.04 1.29
CA GLN A 26 2.57 2.18 0.43
C GLN A 26 2.87 2.85 -0.92
N THR A 27 1.86 3.44 -1.57
CA THR A 27 2.04 4.11 -2.87
C THR A 27 3.00 5.29 -2.75
N LEU A 28 2.88 6.10 -1.70
CA LEU A 28 3.78 7.22 -1.44
C LEU A 28 5.21 6.75 -1.14
N SER A 29 5.38 5.67 -0.38
CA SER A 29 6.72 5.14 -0.09
C SER A 29 7.38 4.53 -1.33
N LEU A 30 6.62 3.91 -2.24
CA LEU A 30 7.13 3.46 -3.54
C LEU A 30 7.53 4.63 -4.43
N PHE A 31 6.77 5.72 -4.45
CA PHE A 31 7.14 6.95 -5.15
C PHE A 31 8.44 7.55 -4.59
N PHE A 32 8.55 7.61 -3.27
CA PHE A 32 9.76 8.07 -2.60
C PHE A 32 10.97 7.20 -2.97
N GLN A 33 10.80 5.87 -3.00
CA GLN A 33 11.85 4.95 -3.43
C GLN A 33 12.30 5.18 -4.86
N ALA A 34 11.37 5.41 -5.79
CA ALA A 34 11.70 5.74 -7.18
C ALA A 34 12.49 7.07 -7.27
N SER A 35 12.09 8.07 -6.48
CA SER A 35 12.75 9.38 -6.42
C SER A 35 14.16 9.28 -5.85
N THR A 36 14.36 8.51 -4.77
CA THR A 36 15.68 8.33 -4.14
C THR A 36 16.59 7.45 -4.97
N ALA A 37 16.05 6.53 -5.80
CA ALA A 37 16.84 5.79 -6.79
C ALA A 37 17.49 6.73 -7.81
N GLY A 38 16.79 7.79 -8.24
CA GLY A 38 17.37 8.84 -9.07
C GLY A 38 18.51 9.60 -8.36
N LEU A 39 18.37 9.87 -7.07
CA LEU A 39 19.40 10.54 -6.27
C LEU A 39 20.67 9.69 -6.08
N LEU A 40 20.56 8.35 -6.10
CA LEU A 40 21.73 7.45 -6.07
C LEU A 40 22.73 7.74 -7.20
N LEU A 41 22.22 8.20 -8.35
CA LEU A 41 23.05 8.48 -9.52
C LEU A 41 23.80 9.82 -9.44
N SER A 42 23.43 10.71 -8.50
CA SER A 42 23.89 12.10 -8.49
C SER A 42 24.41 12.57 -7.13
N SER A 43 24.22 11.83 -6.03
CA SER A 43 24.62 12.31 -4.70
C SER A 43 24.95 11.16 -3.74
N SER A 44 25.96 11.39 -2.88
CA SER A 44 26.33 10.45 -1.79
C SER A 44 25.23 10.28 -0.73
N HIS A 45 24.32 11.24 -0.59
CA HIS A 45 23.17 11.12 0.32
C HIS A 45 22.06 10.21 -0.25
N GLY A 46 22.07 9.96 -1.55
CA GLY A 46 21.08 9.09 -2.22
C GLY A 46 21.07 7.68 -1.67
N GLU A 47 22.20 7.10 -1.33
CA GLU A 47 22.32 5.75 -0.77
C GLU A 47 21.59 5.64 0.59
N VAL A 48 21.84 6.59 1.50
CA VAL A 48 21.20 6.60 2.82
C VAL A 48 19.69 6.76 2.69
N LEU A 49 19.23 7.71 1.86
CA LEU A 49 17.81 7.98 1.65
C LEU A 49 17.11 6.78 1.01
N HIS A 50 17.73 6.16 0.03
CA HIS A 50 17.18 4.97 -0.62
C HIS A 50 17.10 3.78 0.35
N SER A 51 18.14 3.55 1.15
CA SER A 51 18.18 2.47 2.15
C SER A 51 17.14 2.66 3.25
N VAL A 52 16.99 3.89 3.77
CA VAL A 52 15.94 4.22 4.77
C VAL A 52 14.55 4.07 4.15
N GLY A 53 14.37 4.61 2.95
CA GLY A 53 13.10 4.51 2.22
C GLY A 53 12.69 3.06 1.94
N ALA A 54 13.64 2.15 1.65
CA ALA A 54 13.36 0.73 1.46
C ALA A 54 12.76 0.09 2.72
N ARG A 55 13.27 0.43 3.91
CA ARG A 55 12.72 -0.04 5.18
C ARG A 55 11.32 0.49 5.44
N VAL A 56 11.10 1.79 5.16
CA VAL A 56 9.78 2.43 5.29
C VAL A 56 8.77 1.79 4.33
N MET A 57 9.15 1.59 3.07
CA MET A 57 8.32 0.93 2.06
C MET A 57 7.95 -0.50 2.47
N TYR A 58 8.91 -1.26 2.98
CA TYR A 58 8.67 -2.62 3.44
C TYR A 58 7.70 -2.64 4.63
N GLY A 59 7.90 -1.76 5.62
CA GLY A 59 6.98 -1.58 6.75
C GLY A 59 5.58 -1.15 6.31
N ALA A 60 5.46 -0.23 5.34
CA ALA A 60 4.17 0.18 4.78
C ALA A 60 3.45 -0.98 4.07
N THR A 61 4.21 -1.85 3.39
CA THR A 61 3.65 -3.05 2.76
C THR A 61 3.15 -4.06 3.80
N MET A 62 3.87 -4.25 4.91
CA MET A 62 3.40 -5.08 6.03
C MET A 62 2.12 -4.51 6.66
N LEU A 63 2.04 -3.19 6.86
CA LEU A 63 0.82 -2.53 7.33
C LEU A 63 -0.35 -2.73 6.36
N TYR A 64 -0.10 -2.73 5.06
CA TYR A 64 -1.13 -2.99 4.07
C TYR A 64 -1.66 -4.43 4.16
N VAL A 65 -0.80 -5.44 4.37
CA VAL A 65 -1.23 -6.82 4.62
C VAL A 65 -2.09 -6.90 5.89
N LEU A 66 -1.63 -6.30 6.99
CA LEU A 66 -2.38 -6.28 8.24
C LEU A 66 -3.76 -5.61 8.06
N ALA A 67 -3.80 -4.47 7.39
CA ALA A 67 -5.05 -3.76 7.12
C ALA A 67 -6.02 -4.59 6.25
N ALA A 68 -5.51 -5.33 5.27
CA ALA A 68 -6.31 -6.23 4.43
C ALA A 68 -6.89 -7.39 5.25
N VAL A 69 -6.11 -7.98 6.17
CA VAL A 69 -6.57 -9.03 7.08
C VAL A 69 -7.67 -8.51 8.00
N LEU A 70 -7.48 -7.33 8.61
CA LEU A 70 -8.49 -6.72 9.49
C LEU A 70 -9.76 -6.31 8.72
N ALA A 71 -9.62 -5.89 7.47
CA ALA A 71 -10.76 -5.59 6.61
C ALA A 71 -11.56 -6.85 6.26
N TRP A 72 -10.92 -8.01 6.18
CA TRP A 72 -11.59 -9.30 6.01
C TRP A 72 -12.19 -9.80 7.32
N ARG A 73 -11.39 -9.89 8.40
CA ARG A 73 -11.85 -10.30 9.74
C ARG A 73 -11.21 -9.42 10.82
N PRO A 74 -11.98 -8.72 11.63
CA PRO A 74 -13.44 -8.77 11.83
C PRO A 74 -14.28 -7.91 10.87
N GLY A 75 -13.68 -7.20 9.89
CA GLY A 75 -14.37 -6.20 9.06
C GLY A 75 -15.44 -6.75 8.10
N GLY A 76 -15.56 -8.07 7.92
CA GLY A 76 -16.59 -8.72 7.10
C GLY A 76 -16.43 -8.53 5.59
N GLY A 77 -15.28 -8.00 5.13
CA GLY A 77 -14.97 -7.75 3.73
C GLY A 77 -14.56 -9.00 2.94
N SER A 78 -14.15 -8.79 1.68
CA SER A 78 -13.60 -9.83 0.82
C SER A 78 -12.17 -10.19 1.23
N PRO A 79 -11.70 -11.45 1.07
CA PRO A 79 -10.31 -11.85 1.27
C PRO A 79 -9.39 -11.42 0.10
N ARG A 80 -9.92 -10.97 -1.04
CA ARG A 80 -9.11 -10.57 -2.22
C ARG A 80 -8.01 -9.56 -1.93
N PRO A 81 -8.22 -8.50 -1.10
CA PRO A 81 -7.16 -7.57 -0.74
C PRO A 81 -5.96 -8.24 -0.06
N ILE A 82 -6.16 -9.36 0.66
CA ILE A 82 -5.05 -10.11 1.28
C ILE A 82 -4.13 -10.69 0.21
N LEU A 83 -4.71 -11.28 -0.84
CA LEU A 83 -3.93 -11.83 -1.95
C LEU A 83 -3.08 -10.75 -2.62
N TYR A 84 -3.67 -9.58 -2.91
CA TYR A 84 -2.95 -8.46 -3.53
C TYR A 84 -1.85 -7.92 -2.61
N SER A 85 -2.15 -7.65 -1.35
CA SER A 85 -1.17 -7.10 -0.40
C SER A 85 -0.03 -8.09 -0.10
N THR A 86 -0.33 -9.39 -0.02
CA THR A 86 0.69 -10.44 0.14
C THR A 86 1.55 -10.55 -1.13
N GLY A 87 0.95 -10.46 -2.31
CA GLY A 87 1.68 -10.37 -3.57
C GLY A 87 2.67 -9.20 -3.59
N PHE A 88 2.23 -8.02 -3.14
CA PHE A 88 3.10 -6.86 -2.98
C PHE A 88 4.23 -7.10 -1.98
N LEU A 89 3.98 -7.78 -0.87
CA LEU A 89 5.01 -8.11 0.12
C LEU A 89 6.07 -9.05 -0.48
N VAL A 90 5.65 -10.04 -1.28
CA VAL A 90 6.57 -10.92 -1.99
C VAL A 90 7.43 -10.12 -2.97
N LEU A 91 6.82 -9.25 -3.79
CA LEU A 91 7.56 -8.39 -4.72
C LEU A 91 8.52 -7.44 -3.99
N ALA A 92 8.11 -6.87 -2.85
CA ALA A 92 8.98 -6.05 -2.01
C ALA A 92 10.17 -6.84 -1.47
N SER A 93 9.97 -8.10 -1.09
CA SER A 93 11.06 -8.97 -0.66
C SER A 93 12.04 -9.27 -1.80
N VAL A 94 11.54 -9.53 -2.99
CA VAL A 94 12.38 -9.70 -4.20
C VAL A 94 13.15 -8.40 -4.50
N GLN A 95 12.52 -7.23 -4.39
CA GLN A 95 13.16 -5.93 -4.56
C GLN A 95 14.33 -5.74 -3.58
N VAL A 96 14.14 -6.08 -2.31
CA VAL A 96 15.20 -5.98 -1.31
C VAL A 96 16.39 -6.89 -1.69
N VAL A 97 16.11 -8.14 -2.08
CA VAL A 97 17.16 -9.10 -2.51
C VAL A 97 17.92 -8.58 -3.72
N LEU A 98 17.22 -8.08 -4.76
CA LEU A 98 17.84 -7.52 -5.95
C LEU A 98 18.67 -6.27 -5.65
N GLY A 99 18.22 -5.42 -4.71
CA GLY A 99 18.98 -4.26 -4.25
C GLY A 99 20.27 -4.65 -3.55
N ILE A 100 20.23 -5.64 -2.66
CA ILE A 100 21.42 -6.18 -1.96
C ILE A 100 22.37 -6.87 -2.96
N ALA A 101 21.83 -7.57 -3.93
CA ALA A 101 22.63 -8.25 -4.98
C ALA A 101 23.22 -7.28 -6.01
N HIS A 102 22.89 -5.98 -5.94
CA HIS A 102 23.29 -4.95 -6.92
C HIS A 102 22.90 -5.32 -8.36
N GLU A 103 21.66 -5.79 -8.56
CA GLU A 103 21.10 -6.18 -9.86
C GLU A 103 20.10 -5.11 -10.37
N PRO A 104 20.57 -3.95 -10.87
CA PRO A 104 19.71 -2.85 -11.28
C PRO A 104 18.84 -3.19 -12.49
N SER A 105 19.29 -4.11 -13.35
CA SER A 105 18.59 -4.55 -14.56
C SER A 105 17.22 -5.17 -14.28
N LEU A 106 17.04 -5.80 -13.13
CA LEU A 106 15.78 -6.38 -12.66
C LEU A 106 15.13 -5.51 -11.59
N HIS A 107 15.92 -4.91 -10.70
CA HIS A 107 15.44 -4.06 -9.60
C HIS A 107 14.64 -2.86 -10.11
N VAL A 108 15.15 -2.14 -11.10
CA VAL A 108 14.48 -0.92 -11.60
C VAL A 108 13.16 -1.22 -12.31
N PRO A 109 13.07 -2.14 -13.28
CA PRO A 109 11.79 -2.47 -13.92
C PRO A 109 10.75 -3.01 -12.94
N LEU A 110 11.16 -3.84 -11.99
CA LEU A 110 10.27 -4.38 -10.96
C LEU A 110 9.74 -3.25 -10.06
N GLY A 111 10.57 -2.28 -9.67
CA GLY A 111 10.16 -1.11 -8.90
C GLY A 111 9.12 -0.25 -9.63
N VAL A 112 9.33 -0.01 -10.93
CA VAL A 112 8.37 0.69 -11.80
C VAL A 112 7.04 -0.06 -11.88
N LEU A 113 7.09 -1.39 -12.08
CA LEU A 113 5.90 -2.24 -12.10
C LEU A 113 5.13 -2.14 -10.77
N MET A 114 5.82 -2.27 -9.63
CA MET A 114 5.22 -2.18 -8.31
C MET A 114 4.56 -0.82 -8.08
N PHE A 115 5.22 0.27 -8.45
CA PHE A 115 4.64 1.60 -8.34
C PHE A 115 3.37 1.73 -9.20
N GLY A 116 3.40 1.30 -10.45
CA GLY A 116 2.23 1.32 -11.34
C GLY A 116 1.06 0.52 -10.78
N LEU A 117 1.30 -0.70 -10.31
CA LEU A 117 0.27 -1.55 -9.68
C LEU A 117 -0.31 -0.90 -8.42
N SER A 118 0.53 -0.26 -7.60
CA SER A 118 0.10 0.43 -6.38
C SER A 118 -0.80 1.63 -6.68
N VAL A 119 -0.46 2.43 -7.70
CA VAL A 119 -1.28 3.56 -8.17
C VAL A 119 -2.64 3.06 -8.68
N LEU A 120 -2.66 1.98 -9.46
CA LEU A 120 -3.92 1.38 -9.94
C LEU A 120 -4.80 0.89 -8.79
N ALA A 121 -4.21 0.20 -7.80
CA ALA A 121 -4.95 -0.29 -6.64
C ALA A 121 -5.51 0.86 -5.79
N LEU A 122 -4.73 1.92 -5.56
CA LEU A 122 -5.20 3.13 -4.87
C LEU A 122 -6.33 3.81 -5.65
N GLY A 123 -6.18 3.94 -6.97
CA GLY A 123 -7.21 4.52 -7.85
C GLY A 123 -8.53 3.79 -7.78
N GLN A 124 -8.52 2.45 -7.78
CA GLN A 124 -9.72 1.62 -7.64
C GLN A 124 -10.45 1.89 -6.31
N ILE A 125 -9.71 1.97 -5.20
CA ILE A 125 -10.30 2.25 -3.88
C ILE A 125 -10.93 3.65 -3.83
N LEU A 126 -10.26 4.65 -4.39
CA LEU A 126 -10.77 6.02 -4.41
C LEU A 126 -12.01 6.17 -5.30
N THR A 127 -12.05 5.47 -6.43
CA THR A 127 -13.19 5.47 -7.34
C THR A 127 -14.41 4.80 -6.71
N ALA A 128 -14.25 3.65 -6.07
CA ALA A 128 -15.31 2.96 -5.35
C ALA A 128 -15.95 3.88 -4.28
N ARG A 129 -15.13 4.61 -3.51
CA ARG A 129 -15.64 5.59 -2.53
C ARG A 129 -16.47 6.72 -3.14
N ARG A 130 -16.03 7.24 -4.28
CA ARG A 130 -16.77 8.30 -4.97
C ARG A 130 -18.15 7.83 -5.40
N GLN A 131 -18.24 6.60 -5.90
CA GLN A 131 -19.51 5.99 -6.30
C GLN A 131 -20.44 5.76 -5.11
N GLU A 132 -19.95 5.26 -3.98
CA GLU A 132 -20.74 5.09 -2.75
C GLU A 132 -21.31 6.43 -2.25
N ARG A 133 -20.49 7.49 -2.25
CA ARG A 133 -20.95 8.84 -1.84
C ARG A 133 -21.99 9.42 -2.80
N ALA A 134 -21.80 9.28 -4.10
CA ALA A 134 -22.76 9.75 -5.10
C ALA A 134 -24.10 9.04 -4.96
N GLY A 135 -24.14 7.73 -4.73
CA GLY A 135 -25.35 6.95 -4.53
C GLY A 135 -26.11 7.32 -3.25
N MET A 136 -25.43 7.80 -2.20
CA MET A 136 -26.11 8.27 -0.97
C MET A 136 -26.80 9.62 -1.13
N HIS A 137 -26.36 10.48 -2.05
CA HIS A 137 -26.99 11.79 -2.30
C HIS A 137 -28.20 11.71 -3.21
N GLN A 138 -28.44 10.58 -3.86
CA GLN A 138 -29.57 10.35 -4.77
C GLN A 138 -30.75 9.62 -4.10
N ARG A 139 -30.62 9.23 -2.85
CA ARG A 139 -31.68 8.58 -2.04
C ARG A 139 -32.27 9.53 -1.01
#